data_60a82e025d9b8ca060b5e7679693186b
#
_entry.id   60a82e025d9b8ca060b5e7679693186b
#
_cell.length_a   1.000
_cell.length_b   1.000
_cell.length_c   1.000
_cell.angle_alpha   90.00
_cell.angle_beta   90.00
_cell.angle_gamma   90.00
#
_symmetry.space_group_name_H-M   'P 1'
#
loop_
_entity.id
_entity.type
_entity.pdbx_description
1 polymer ?
#
loop_
_entity_poly.entity_id
_entity_poly.type
_entity_poly.pdbx_seq_one_letter_code
_entity_poly.pdbx_strand_id
1 'polypeptide(L)'
;MNILAFESSCDETAVAVVRDGRTVLSDAILSQADMHALYGGVVPEIASRKHVEAIAGLADQALARAGLTRADIDAVAVTYAPGLIGALLVGVNFAKAAAYGLGVPLIPVHHVRGHIAANYITHPELEPPFVCLCVSGGNTMLVDVRDYTDMAILGATRDDAAGECFDKVARVLGIGYPGGAPMDALAQGGDDRRYELPRAHVADAPLDMSFSGLKTAVLNLAHNAAQKGETLDLPGLAASFAAAVSDTLVPRTMEAARRTGYGKVAVAGGVAANSRIRADLERACRASGHRLYLPALSLCGDNGAMIGCQAYYEYQAGRRGDLALNAYATRSIEQG
;
A
#
# COMPACT_ATOMS: atom_id res chain seq x y z
N MET A 1 -4.82 7.46 24.43
CA MET A 1 -5.95 7.57 23.45
C MET A 1 -6.03 6.27 22.66
N ASN A 2 -7.15 5.55 22.77
CA ASN A 2 -7.40 4.32 22.03
C ASN A 2 -8.26 4.62 20.80
N ILE A 3 -7.79 4.31 19.61
CA ILE A 3 -8.48 4.54 18.34
C ILE A 3 -8.91 3.20 17.77
N LEU A 4 -10.21 3.03 17.49
CA LEU A 4 -10.75 1.90 16.75
C LEU A 4 -10.76 2.27 15.27
N ALA A 5 -9.94 1.59 14.47
CA ALA A 5 -9.66 1.96 13.09
C ALA A 5 -10.16 0.90 12.10
N PHE A 6 -10.76 1.36 11.00
CA PHE A 6 -11.37 0.54 9.96
C PHE A 6 -10.68 0.77 8.61
N GLU A 7 -10.26 -0.31 7.96
CA GLU A 7 -9.77 -0.34 6.59
C GLU A 7 -10.67 -1.25 5.74
N SER A 8 -11.15 -0.74 4.62
CA SER A 8 -11.99 -1.48 3.67
C SER A 8 -11.87 -0.95 2.24
N SER A 9 -10.71 -0.42 1.86
CA SER A 9 -10.58 0.29 0.57
C SER A 9 -10.55 -0.63 -0.65
N CYS A 10 -10.18 -1.91 -0.49
CA CYS A 10 -10.05 -2.86 -1.60
C CYS A 10 -10.62 -4.24 -1.25
N ASP A 11 -9.78 -5.23 -1.03
CA ASP A 11 -10.16 -6.63 -0.77
C ASP A 11 -9.77 -7.15 0.62
N GLU A 12 -9.19 -6.31 1.46
CA GLU A 12 -8.99 -6.57 2.89
C GLU A 12 -10.02 -5.81 3.73
N THR A 13 -10.72 -6.54 4.61
CA THR A 13 -11.45 -5.93 5.72
C THR A 13 -10.56 -5.98 6.95
N ALA A 14 -10.14 -4.85 7.48
CA ALA A 14 -9.31 -4.84 8.67
C ALA A 14 -9.86 -3.88 9.74
N VAL A 15 -9.75 -4.31 11.00
CA VAL A 15 -10.11 -3.51 12.17
C VAL A 15 -9.02 -3.63 13.22
N ALA A 16 -8.51 -2.51 13.69
CA ALA A 16 -7.45 -2.46 14.69
C ALA A 16 -7.80 -1.54 15.86
N VAL A 17 -7.19 -1.81 17.00
CA VAL A 17 -7.13 -0.85 18.12
C VAL A 17 -5.69 -0.38 18.26
N VAL A 18 -5.49 0.93 18.10
CA VAL A 18 -4.19 1.57 18.20
C VAL A 18 -4.19 2.58 19.34
N ARG A 19 -3.20 2.49 20.21
CA ARG A 19 -3.00 3.40 21.35
C ARG A 19 -1.92 4.42 21.04
N ASP A 20 -2.25 5.70 21.21
CA ASP A 20 -1.32 6.83 21.09
C ASP A 20 -0.55 6.83 19.77
N GLY A 21 -1.21 6.39 18.71
CA GLY A 21 -0.72 6.39 17.33
C GLY A 21 0.30 5.32 16.96
N ARG A 22 1.07 4.77 17.90
CA ARG A 22 2.20 3.87 17.58
C ARG A 22 2.12 2.50 18.25
N THR A 23 1.27 2.32 19.24
CA THR A 23 1.12 1.04 19.95
C THR A 23 -0.09 0.29 19.41
N VAL A 24 0.15 -0.76 18.65
CA VAL A 24 -0.91 -1.65 18.13
C VAL A 24 -1.32 -2.61 19.25
N LEU A 25 -2.56 -2.47 19.74
CA LEU A 25 -3.11 -3.36 20.75
C LEU A 25 -3.73 -4.61 20.10
N SER A 26 -4.32 -4.43 18.92
CA SER A 26 -4.85 -5.51 18.09
C SER A 26 -4.94 -5.07 16.64
N ASP A 27 -4.85 -6.03 15.74
CA ASP A 27 -5.18 -5.89 14.32
C ASP A 27 -5.84 -7.19 13.85
N ALA A 28 -7.06 -7.08 13.36
CA ALA A 28 -7.87 -8.20 12.88
C ALA A 28 -8.12 -7.98 11.39
N ILE A 29 -7.57 -8.85 10.55
CA ILE A 29 -7.60 -8.74 9.10
C ILE A 29 -8.31 -9.96 8.52
N LEU A 30 -9.22 -9.73 7.58
CA LEU A 30 -9.83 -10.75 6.73
C LEU A 30 -9.56 -10.39 5.27
N SER A 31 -8.67 -11.15 4.64
CA SER A 31 -8.40 -11.00 3.20
C SER A 31 -9.41 -11.79 2.37
N GLN A 32 -9.76 -11.24 1.22
CA GLN A 32 -10.60 -11.86 0.21
C GLN A 32 -9.78 -12.40 -0.97
N ALA A 33 -8.45 -12.41 -0.86
CA ALA A 33 -7.53 -12.77 -1.95
C ALA A 33 -7.85 -14.13 -2.58
N ASP A 34 -8.10 -15.18 -1.77
CA ASP A 34 -8.43 -16.52 -2.25
C ASP A 34 -9.71 -16.55 -3.11
N MET A 35 -10.71 -15.74 -2.73
CA MET A 35 -11.94 -15.64 -3.51
C MET A 35 -11.70 -14.90 -4.82
N HIS A 36 -10.99 -13.79 -4.77
CA HIS A 36 -10.69 -12.99 -5.94
C HIS A 36 -9.73 -13.69 -6.91
N ALA A 37 -8.89 -14.61 -6.42
CA ALA A 37 -8.06 -15.48 -7.26
C ALA A 37 -8.88 -16.31 -8.26
N LEU A 38 -10.10 -16.72 -7.90
CA LEU A 38 -11.00 -17.44 -8.80
C LEU A 38 -11.43 -16.63 -10.04
N TYR A 39 -11.37 -15.30 -9.93
CA TYR A 39 -11.72 -14.36 -11.00
C TYR A 39 -10.48 -13.74 -11.66
N GLY A 40 -9.28 -14.08 -11.18
CA GLY A 40 -8.03 -13.53 -11.67
C GLY A 40 -7.79 -12.04 -11.29
N GLY A 41 -8.46 -11.55 -10.25
CA GLY A 41 -8.34 -10.18 -9.74
C GLY A 41 -9.59 -9.72 -8.98
N VAL A 42 -9.50 -8.58 -8.32
CA VAL A 42 -10.58 -8.06 -7.49
C VAL A 42 -11.84 -7.75 -8.31
N VAL A 43 -12.98 -8.25 -7.84
CA VAL A 43 -14.33 -7.92 -8.34
C VAL A 43 -15.00 -6.96 -7.35
N PRO A 44 -15.16 -5.66 -7.68
CA PRO A 44 -15.58 -4.63 -6.72
C PRO A 44 -16.91 -4.92 -6.01
N GLU A 45 -17.87 -5.46 -6.74
CA GLU A 45 -19.19 -5.81 -6.21
C GLU A 45 -19.10 -6.93 -5.15
N ILE A 46 -18.27 -7.94 -5.39
CA ILE A 46 -18.05 -9.04 -4.45
C ILE A 46 -17.30 -8.51 -3.22
N ALA A 47 -16.27 -7.70 -3.42
CA ALA A 47 -15.51 -7.11 -2.34
C ALA A 47 -16.43 -6.31 -1.39
N SER A 48 -17.27 -5.45 -1.93
CA SER A 48 -18.20 -4.64 -1.14
C SER A 48 -19.13 -5.47 -0.27
N ARG A 49 -19.69 -6.56 -0.82
CA ARG A 49 -20.57 -7.47 -0.07
C ARG A 49 -19.84 -8.18 1.07
N LYS A 50 -18.59 -8.59 0.83
CA LYS A 50 -17.78 -9.27 1.85
C LYS A 50 -17.40 -8.35 3.00
N HIS A 51 -17.15 -7.07 2.74
CA HIS A 51 -16.96 -6.10 3.82
C HIS A 51 -18.18 -5.99 4.73
N VAL A 52 -19.39 -5.96 4.16
CA VAL A 52 -20.64 -5.92 4.96
C VAL A 52 -20.77 -7.14 5.89
N GLU A 53 -20.40 -8.33 5.37
CA GLU A 53 -20.48 -9.58 6.15
C GLU A 53 -19.47 -9.62 7.30
N ALA A 54 -18.28 -9.02 7.13
CA ALA A 54 -17.13 -9.20 8.00
C ALA A 54 -16.94 -8.10 9.06
N ILE A 55 -17.23 -6.84 8.71
CA ILE A 55 -16.77 -5.66 9.46
C ILE A 55 -17.21 -5.64 10.93
N ALA A 56 -18.45 -6.04 11.22
CA ALA A 56 -18.97 -6.05 12.59
C ALA A 56 -18.27 -7.09 13.47
N GLY A 57 -18.11 -8.31 12.94
CA GLY A 57 -17.41 -9.39 13.64
C GLY A 57 -15.93 -9.08 13.88
N LEU A 58 -15.28 -8.43 12.92
CA LEU A 58 -13.89 -8.00 13.08
C LEU A 58 -13.73 -6.89 14.10
N ALA A 59 -14.72 -5.97 14.21
CA ALA A 59 -14.70 -4.94 15.25
C ALA A 59 -14.77 -5.54 16.66
N ASP A 60 -15.69 -6.48 16.88
CA ASP A 60 -15.79 -7.18 18.16
C ASP A 60 -14.50 -8.02 18.45
N GLN A 61 -13.93 -8.66 17.44
CA GLN A 61 -12.68 -9.41 17.56
C GLN A 61 -11.49 -8.51 17.90
N ALA A 62 -11.39 -7.34 17.27
CA ALA A 62 -10.32 -6.38 17.55
C ALA A 62 -10.39 -5.87 18.99
N LEU A 63 -11.57 -5.51 19.49
CA LEU A 63 -11.78 -5.12 20.89
C LEU A 63 -11.41 -6.24 21.86
N ALA A 64 -11.91 -7.46 21.61
CA ALA A 64 -11.61 -8.62 22.45
C ALA A 64 -10.11 -8.93 22.52
N ARG A 65 -9.40 -8.91 21.38
CA ARG A 65 -7.94 -9.11 21.32
C ARG A 65 -7.16 -8.01 22.04
N ALA A 66 -7.65 -6.77 22.00
CA ALA A 66 -7.07 -5.66 22.72
C ALA A 66 -7.33 -5.71 24.24
N GLY A 67 -8.23 -6.58 24.71
CA GLY A 67 -8.70 -6.63 26.09
C GLY A 67 -9.49 -5.39 26.49
N LEU A 68 -10.16 -4.74 25.53
CA LEU A 68 -10.90 -3.50 25.70
C LEU A 68 -12.39 -3.70 25.42
N THR A 69 -13.19 -2.79 25.97
CA THR A 69 -14.62 -2.66 25.69
C THR A 69 -14.88 -1.46 24.79
N ARG A 70 -16.11 -1.31 24.30
CA ARG A 70 -16.51 -0.14 23.54
C ARG A 70 -16.38 1.18 24.31
N ALA A 71 -16.52 1.13 25.64
CA ALA A 71 -16.37 2.30 26.50
C ALA A 71 -14.92 2.81 26.64
N ASP A 72 -13.94 2.00 26.27
CA ASP A 72 -12.51 2.34 26.34
C ASP A 72 -12.01 3.02 25.06
N ILE A 73 -12.88 3.22 24.07
CA ILE A 73 -12.52 3.82 22.77
C ILE A 73 -12.73 5.34 22.82
N ASP A 74 -11.68 6.08 22.49
CA ASP A 74 -11.66 7.55 22.51
C ASP A 74 -11.97 8.16 21.12
N ALA A 75 -11.78 7.43 20.04
CA ALA A 75 -12.10 7.86 18.67
C ALA A 75 -12.29 6.67 17.74
N VAL A 76 -13.04 6.89 16.65
CA VAL A 76 -13.18 5.95 15.54
C VAL A 76 -12.51 6.53 14.30
N ALA A 77 -11.70 5.73 13.61
CA ALA A 77 -11.04 6.11 12.37
C ALA A 77 -11.49 5.23 11.22
N VAL A 78 -11.46 5.78 10.00
CA VAL A 78 -11.84 5.03 8.81
C VAL A 78 -11.13 5.53 7.57
N THR A 79 -10.75 4.60 6.71
CA THR A 79 -10.30 4.92 5.35
C THR A 79 -11.48 5.44 4.53
N TYR A 80 -11.34 6.67 4.01
CA TYR A 80 -12.40 7.28 3.22
C TYR A 80 -12.03 7.50 1.75
N ALA A 81 -10.74 7.42 1.40
CA ALA A 81 -10.18 7.62 0.06
C ALA A 81 -8.70 7.19 0.02
N PRO A 82 -8.15 6.90 -1.19
CA PRO A 82 -8.84 6.36 -2.34
C PRO A 82 -9.15 4.87 -2.18
N GLY A 83 -9.97 4.31 -3.09
CA GLY A 83 -10.27 2.88 -3.13
C GLY A 83 -11.54 2.53 -3.92
N LEU A 84 -11.97 1.29 -3.84
CA LEU A 84 -13.23 0.83 -4.43
C LEU A 84 -14.41 1.50 -3.73
N ILE A 85 -15.17 2.29 -4.46
CA ILE A 85 -16.20 3.15 -3.85
C ILE A 85 -17.23 2.37 -3.00
N GLY A 86 -17.68 1.20 -3.47
CA GLY A 86 -18.61 0.36 -2.72
C GLY A 86 -18.02 -0.20 -1.42
N ALA A 87 -16.75 -0.61 -1.47
CA ALA A 87 -16.00 -1.11 -0.32
C ALA A 87 -15.76 0.01 0.73
N LEU A 88 -15.28 1.17 0.29
CA LEU A 88 -15.11 2.35 1.14
C LEU A 88 -16.43 2.77 1.81
N LEU A 89 -17.55 2.76 1.08
CA LEU A 89 -18.86 3.13 1.62
C LEU A 89 -19.29 2.21 2.78
N VAL A 90 -18.93 0.93 2.75
CA VAL A 90 -19.20 0.02 3.85
C VAL A 90 -18.46 0.47 5.11
N GLY A 91 -17.14 0.66 5.02
CA GLY A 91 -16.32 1.11 6.15
C GLY A 91 -16.75 2.47 6.69
N VAL A 92 -16.95 3.46 5.80
CA VAL A 92 -17.35 4.82 6.17
C VAL A 92 -18.70 4.83 6.89
N ASN A 93 -19.70 4.11 6.39
CA ASN A 93 -21.02 4.08 7.05
C ASN A 93 -20.98 3.33 8.39
N PHE A 94 -20.24 2.23 8.46
CA PHE A 94 -20.05 1.50 9.71
C PHE A 94 -19.33 2.38 10.76
N ALA A 95 -18.25 3.03 10.39
CA ALA A 95 -17.47 3.91 11.27
C ALA A 95 -18.29 5.11 11.75
N LYS A 96 -19.11 5.73 10.88
CA LYS A 96 -20.04 6.78 11.28
C LYS A 96 -21.02 6.31 12.36
N ALA A 97 -21.64 5.13 12.12
CA ALA A 97 -22.59 4.55 13.09
C ALA A 97 -21.90 4.22 14.42
N ALA A 98 -20.69 3.66 14.37
CA ALA A 98 -19.88 3.37 15.55
C ALA A 98 -19.51 4.65 16.32
N ALA A 99 -18.98 5.67 15.64
CA ALA A 99 -18.61 6.95 16.26
C ALA A 99 -19.82 7.64 16.91
N TYR A 100 -20.96 7.66 16.21
CA TYR A 100 -22.19 8.22 16.71
C TYR A 100 -22.71 7.46 17.95
N GLY A 101 -22.75 6.12 17.88
CA GLY A 101 -23.22 5.29 18.98
C GLY A 101 -22.33 5.32 20.22
N LEU A 102 -21.03 5.53 20.05
CA LEU A 102 -20.06 5.67 21.13
C LEU A 102 -19.95 7.11 21.66
N GLY A 103 -20.46 8.10 20.93
CA GLY A 103 -20.32 9.52 21.28
C GLY A 103 -18.89 10.03 21.15
N VAL A 104 -18.08 9.46 20.26
CA VAL A 104 -16.65 9.81 20.09
C VAL A 104 -16.38 10.43 18.71
N PRO A 105 -15.26 11.18 18.53
CA PRO A 105 -14.90 11.73 17.24
C PRO A 105 -14.71 10.68 16.14
N LEU A 106 -15.14 11.02 14.91
CA LEU A 106 -14.84 10.31 13.69
C LEU A 106 -13.62 10.93 13.01
N ILE A 107 -12.65 10.13 12.59
CA ILE A 107 -11.42 10.60 11.95
C ILE A 107 -11.30 9.99 10.56
N PRO A 108 -11.46 10.78 9.47
CA PRO A 108 -11.22 10.31 8.13
C PRO A 108 -9.72 10.17 7.87
N VAL A 109 -9.31 9.06 7.28
CA VAL A 109 -7.92 8.79 6.95
C VAL A 109 -7.78 8.49 5.45
N HIS A 110 -6.80 9.11 4.81
CA HIS A 110 -6.44 8.79 3.45
C HIS A 110 -5.60 7.51 3.43
N HIS A 111 -6.00 6.50 2.65
CA HIS A 111 -5.39 5.18 2.59
C HIS A 111 -3.86 5.20 2.42
N VAL A 112 -3.36 5.99 1.46
CA VAL A 112 -1.90 6.06 1.21
C VAL A 112 -1.15 6.72 2.37
N ARG A 113 -1.76 7.68 3.09
CA ARG A 113 -1.19 8.22 4.34
C ARG A 113 -1.12 7.15 5.42
N GLY A 114 -2.11 6.25 5.47
CA GLY A 114 -2.06 5.06 6.33
C GLY A 114 -0.84 4.20 6.04
N HIS A 115 -0.60 3.85 4.77
CA HIS A 115 0.60 3.09 4.40
C HIS A 115 1.90 3.77 4.83
N ILE A 116 2.02 5.10 4.68
CA ILE A 116 3.18 5.85 5.16
C ILE A 116 3.31 5.70 6.68
N ALA A 117 2.19 5.81 7.41
CA ALA A 117 2.16 5.73 8.87
C ALA A 117 2.52 4.35 9.43
N ALA A 118 2.41 3.27 8.65
CA ALA A 118 2.90 1.94 9.02
C ALA A 118 4.40 1.95 9.41
N ASN A 119 5.18 2.87 8.83
CA ASN A 119 6.58 3.06 9.20
C ASN A 119 6.74 3.63 10.61
N TYR A 120 5.82 4.47 11.10
CA TYR A 120 5.89 5.01 12.46
C TYR A 120 5.62 3.94 13.54
N ILE A 121 4.87 2.88 13.18
CA ILE A 121 4.66 1.71 14.04
C ILE A 121 5.94 0.88 14.11
N THR A 122 6.55 0.61 12.95
CA THR A 122 7.78 -0.20 12.88
C THR A 122 8.99 0.53 13.45
N HIS A 123 9.06 1.84 13.24
CA HIS A 123 10.19 2.71 13.61
C HIS A 123 9.70 3.88 14.48
N PRO A 124 9.56 3.67 15.81
CA PRO A 124 9.07 4.71 16.71
C PRO A 124 9.91 5.99 16.71
N GLU A 125 11.16 5.93 16.25
CA GLU A 125 12.06 7.08 16.13
C GLU A 125 11.89 7.84 14.79
N LEU A 126 11.10 7.32 13.86
CA LEU A 126 10.88 8.02 12.57
C LEU A 126 9.97 9.22 12.78
N GLU A 127 10.46 10.37 12.37
CA GLU A 127 9.73 11.65 12.37
C GLU A 127 9.92 12.33 11.01
N PRO A 128 8.96 13.10 10.50
CA PRO A 128 9.14 13.96 9.35
C PRO A 128 10.29 15.00 9.59
N PRO A 129 10.90 15.59 8.53
CA PRO A 129 10.62 15.32 7.14
C PRO A 129 11.39 14.11 6.60
N PHE A 130 10.86 13.49 5.55
CA PHE A 130 11.50 12.41 4.78
C PHE A 130 10.84 12.23 3.39
N VAL A 131 11.54 11.55 2.48
CA VAL A 131 10.93 11.09 1.21
C VAL A 131 10.35 9.70 1.42
N CYS A 132 9.13 9.47 0.94
CA CYS A 132 8.51 8.15 0.95
C CYS A 132 8.22 7.66 -0.46
N LEU A 133 8.72 6.45 -0.79
CA LEU A 133 8.27 5.68 -1.95
C LEU A 133 7.02 4.90 -1.55
N CYS A 134 5.85 5.37 -1.98
CA CYS A 134 4.59 4.65 -1.83
C CYS A 134 4.38 3.75 -3.03
N VAL A 135 4.35 2.43 -2.82
CA VAL A 135 4.26 1.45 -3.91
C VAL A 135 3.36 0.28 -3.50
N SER A 136 2.17 0.20 -4.12
CA SER A 136 1.12 -0.77 -3.82
C SER A 136 0.46 -1.30 -5.10
N GLY A 137 -0.60 -2.08 -4.96
CA GLY A 137 -1.43 -2.54 -6.08
C GLY A 137 -2.03 -1.40 -6.90
N GLY A 138 -2.53 -0.35 -6.24
CA GLY A 138 -3.21 0.77 -6.91
C GLY A 138 -2.40 2.07 -6.97
N ASN A 139 -1.26 2.18 -6.28
CA ASN A 139 -0.52 3.43 -6.17
C ASN A 139 0.97 3.22 -6.38
N THR A 140 1.61 4.14 -7.12
CA THR A 140 3.07 4.25 -7.21
C THR A 140 3.44 5.71 -7.31
N MET A 141 4.01 6.24 -6.24
CA MET A 141 4.36 7.66 -6.13
C MET A 141 5.51 7.91 -5.17
N LEU A 142 6.21 9.00 -5.37
CA LEU A 142 7.18 9.58 -4.47
C LEU A 142 6.53 10.73 -3.72
N VAL A 143 6.56 10.69 -2.41
CA VAL A 143 5.90 11.65 -1.52
C VAL A 143 6.94 12.39 -0.69
N ASP A 144 6.86 13.71 -0.71
CA ASP A 144 7.50 14.61 0.24
C ASP A 144 6.66 14.64 1.52
N VAL A 145 7.12 13.98 2.55
CA VAL A 145 6.46 13.96 3.87
C VAL A 145 7.10 15.05 4.73
N ARG A 146 6.49 16.23 4.72
CA ARG A 146 7.00 17.43 5.44
C ARG A 146 6.64 17.40 6.90
N ASP A 147 5.43 16.90 7.18
CA ASP A 147 4.92 16.67 8.52
C ASP A 147 3.97 15.46 8.48
N TYR A 148 3.51 14.97 9.61
CA TYR A 148 2.59 13.84 9.74
C TYR A 148 1.30 14.01 8.93
N THR A 149 0.89 15.24 8.67
CA THR A 149 -0.34 15.59 7.92
C THR A 149 -0.10 16.53 6.74
N ASP A 150 1.14 16.95 6.48
CA ASP A 150 1.52 17.76 5.31
C ASP A 150 2.38 16.93 4.36
N MET A 151 1.81 16.56 3.23
CA MET A 151 2.42 15.68 2.24
C MET A 151 2.20 16.24 0.83
N ALA A 152 3.22 16.15 -0.02
CA ALA A 152 3.14 16.56 -1.42
C ALA A 152 3.70 15.47 -2.35
N ILE A 153 3.14 15.36 -3.55
CA ILE A 153 3.60 14.41 -4.58
C ILE A 153 4.81 15.01 -5.29
N LEU A 154 5.95 14.31 -5.30
CA LEU A 154 7.15 14.66 -6.04
C LEU A 154 7.18 14.06 -7.46
N GLY A 155 6.57 12.89 -7.62
CA GLY A 155 6.45 12.16 -8.87
C GLY A 155 5.53 10.97 -8.69
N ALA A 156 4.92 10.51 -9.77
CA ALA A 156 3.99 9.37 -9.74
C ALA A 156 4.08 8.54 -11.02
N THR A 157 3.46 7.38 -11.02
CA THR A 157 3.27 6.63 -12.27
C THR A 157 2.30 7.36 -13.19
N ARG A 158 2.58 7.31 -14.50
CA ARG A 158 1.73 7.87 -15.55
C ARG A 158 0.70 6.87 -16.10
N ASP A 159 0.83 5.61 -15.70
CA ASP A 159 -0.01 4.51 -16.16
C ASP A 159 -0.24 3.47 -15.04
N ASP A 160 0.02 2.19 -15.29
CA ASP A 160 -0.17 1.13 -14.30
C ASP A 160 0.66 1.40 -13.03
N ALA A 161 0.13 1.08 -11.85
CA ALA A 161 0.93 0.98 -10.64
C ALA A 161 1.88 -0.24 -10.70
N ALA A 162 3.00 -0.18 -9.98
CA ALA A 162 3.98 -1.27 -9.99
C ALA A 162 3.38 -2.59 -9.50
N GLY A 163 2.56 -2.57 -8.44
CA GLY A 163 1.90 -3.78 -7.93
C GLY A 163 0.88 -4.34 -8.91
N GLU A 164 0.07 -3.49 -9.52
CA GLU A 164 -0.85 -3.89 -10.60
C GLU A 164 -0.10 -4.53 -11.78
N CYS A 165 1.09 -4.00 -12.09
CA CYS A 165 1.94 -4.57 -13.14
C CYS A 165 2.43 -5.98 -12.77
N PHE A 166 2.85 -6.21 -11.50
CA PHE A 166 3.18 -7.55 -10.99
C PHE A 166 2.00 -8.51 -11.12
N ASP A 167 0.80 -8.11 -10.71
CA ASP A 167 -0.40 -8.96 -10.76
C ASP A 167 -0.80 -9.31 -12.19
N LYS A 168 -0.78 -8.33 -13.10
CA LYS A 168 -1.11 -8.54 -14.52
C LYS A 168 -0.11 -9.48 -15.19
N VAL A 169 1.18 -9.32 -14.92
CA VAL A 169 2.24 -10.19 -15.45
C VAL A 169 2.12 -11.59 -14.87
N ALA A 170 1.96 -11.74 -13.58
CA ALA A 170 1.81 -13.03 -12.91
C ALA A 170 0.62 -13.82 -13.50
N ARG A 171 -0.51 -13.15 -13.71
CA ARG A 171 -1.69 -13.77 -14.32
C ARG A 171 -1.41 -14.30 -15.72
N VAL A 172 -0.72 -13.53 -16.57
CA VAL A 172 -0.39 -13.96 -17.95
C VAL A 172 0.59 -15.13 -17.96
N LEU A 173 1.51 -15.18 -17.01
CA LEU A 173 2.47 -16.27 -16.86
C LEU A 173 1.87 -17.51 -16.16
N GLY A 174 0.59 -17.48 -15.77
CA GLY A 174 -0.07 -18.59 -15.09
C GLY A 174 0.38 -18.79 -13.64
N ILE A 175 1.01 -17.75 -13.03
CA ILE A 175 1.52 -17.81 -11.66
C ILE A 175 0.38 -17.63 -10.63
N GLY A 176 -0.68 -16.88 -11.02
CA GLY A 176 -1.86 -16.68 -10.18
C GLY A 176 -2.06 -15.24 -9.71
N TYR A 177 -2.99 -15.07 -8.75
CA TYR A 177 -3.34 -13.81 -8.10
C TYR A 177 -3.49 -14.04 -6.58
N PRO A 178 -3.00 -13.15 -5.71
CA PRO A 178 -2.13 -11.99 -6.00
C PRO A 178 -0.76 -12.41 -6.53
N GLY A 179 -0.21 -11.64 -7.49
CA GLY A 179 1.02 -12.02 -8.20
C GLY A 179 2.32 -11.63 -7.49
N GLY A 180 2.28 -10.64 -6.59
CA GLY A 180 3.49 -10.04 -6.02
C GLY A 180 4.38 -11.04 -5.28
N ALA A 181 3.86 -11.74 -4.27
CA ALA A 181 4.64 -12.68 -3.47
C ALA A 181 5.10 -13.93 -4.25
N PRO A 182 4.27 -14.60 -5.09
CA PRO A 182 4.73 -15.70 -5.93
C PRO A 182 5.80 -15.29 -6.94
N MET A 183 5.68 -14.12 -7.56
CA MET A 183 6.69 -13.57 -8.46
C MET A 183 8.02 -13.31 -7.75
N ASP A 184 7.97 -12.76 -6.53
CA ASP A 184 9.17 -12.52 -5.72
C ASP A 184 9.87 -13.84 -5.34
N ALA A 185 9.10 -14.86 -4.94
CA ALA A 185 9.64 -16.18 -4.64
C ALA A 185 10.31 -16.85 -5.86
N LEU A 186 9.68 -16.76 -7.04
CA LEU A 186 10.27 -17.28 -8.30
C LEU A 186 11.55 -16.53 -8.66
N ALA A 187 11.57 -15.20 -8.50
CA ALA A 187 12.71 -14.37 -8.86
C ALA A 187 13.99 -14.72 -8.08
N GLN A 188 13.87 -15.25 -6.87
CA GLN A 188 15.03 -15.61 -6.03
C GLN A 188 15.91 -16.71 -6.64
N GLY A 189 15.35 -17.54 -7.53
CA GLY A 189 16.09 -18.61 -8.22
C GLY A 189 16.52 -18.27 -9.64
N GLY A 190 16.21 -17.05 -10.12
CA GLY A 190 16.39 -16.65 -11.52
C GLY A 190 17.60 -15.74 -11.78
N ASP A 191 18.07 -15.77 -13.02
CA ASP A 191 19.07 -14.80 -13.52
C ASP A 191 18.33 -13.52 -13.97
N ASP A 192 18.63 -12.39 -13.32
CA ASP A 192 18.02 -11.08 -13.58
C ASP A 192 18.44 -10.45 -14.92
N ARG A 193 19.38 -11.05 -15.63
CA ARG A 193 19.85 -10.65 -16.97
C ARG A 193 19.34 -11.57 -18.09
N ARG A 194 18.55 -12.57 -17.73
CA ARG A 194 18.03 -13.57 -18.69
C ARG A 194 17.21 -12.97 -19.81
N TYR A 195 16.42 -11.93 -19.48
CA TYR A 195 15.57 -11.22 -20.43
C TYR A 195 15.84 -9.73 -20.40
N GLU A 196 16.06 -9.15 -21.58
CA GLU A 196 16.19 -7.71 -21.71
C GLU A 196 14.79 -7.08 -21.75
N LEU A 197 14.41 -6.42 -20.66
CA LEU A 197 13.11 -5.77 -20.49
C LEU A 197 13.27 -4.24 -20.49
N PRO A 198 12.30 -3.48 -21.03
CA PRO A 198 12.42 -2.02 -21.12
C PRO A 198 12.36 -1.34 -19.74
N ARG A 199 13.05 -0.21 -19.63
CA ARG A 199 12.95 0.75 -18.52
C ARG A 199 12.41 2.04 -19.09
N ALA A 200 11.20 2.41 -18.70
CA ALA A 200 10.60 3.62 -19.21
C ALA A 200 11.30 4.88 -18.68
N HIS A 201 11.47 5.86 -19.57
CA HIS A 201 11.94 7.19 -19.24
C HIS A 201 10.86 8.22 -19.60
N VAL A 202 10.49 9.07 -18.62
CA VAL A 202 9.55 10.17 -18.82
C VAL A 202 10.37 11.45 -19.01
N ALA A 203 10.50 11.93 -20.25
CA ALA A 203 11.47 12.94 -20.64
C ALA A 203 11.37 14.25 -19.84
N ASP A 204 10.15 14.77 -19.65
CA ASP A 204 9.92 16.08 -19.02
C ASP A 204 9.61 15.98 -17.52
N ALA A 205 9.61 14.79 -16.95
CA ALA A 205 9.27 14.54 -15.56
C ALA A 205 10.16 13.44 -14.94
N PRO A 206 11.39 13.76 -14.55
CA PRO A 206 12.42 12.77 -14.19
C PRO A 206 12.10 11.95 -12.93
N LEU A 207 11.14 12.36 -12.11
CA LEU A 207 10.65 11.61 -10.96
C LEU A 207 9.40 10.77 -11.28
N ASP A 208 8.79 10.97 -12.45
CA ASP A 208 7.64 10.18 -12.86
C ASP A 208 8.05 8.80 -13.40
N MET A 209 7.14 7.86 -13.30
CA MET A 209 7.33 6.45 -13.62
C MET A 209 6.32 5.98 -14.66
N SER A 210 6.62 4.86 -15.32
CA SER A 210 5.69 4.17 -16.22
C SER A 210 6.02 2.68 -16.23
N PHE A 211 5.00 1.82 -16.21
CA PHE A 211 5.13 0.36 -16.16
C PHE A 211 4.34 -0.34 -17.29
N SER A 212 3.50 0.36 -18.03
CA SER A 212 2.69 -0.24 -19.10
C SER A 212 3.54 -0.85 -20.23
N GLY A 213 4.67 -0.20 -20.57
CA GLY A 213 5.62 -0.71 -21.56
C GLY A 213 6.31 -2.00 -21.08
N LEU A 214 6.68 -2.06 -19.81
CA LEU A 214 7.27 -3.26 -19.20
C LEU A 214 6.29 -4.44 -19.21
N LYS A 215 5.04 -4.21 -18.81
CA LYS A 215 3.95 -5.21 -18.89
C LYS A 215 3.80 -5.73 -20.32
N THR A 216 3.69 -4.83 -21.29
CA THR A 216 3.51 -5.18 -22.71
C THR A 216 4.67 -6.02 -23.25
N ALA A 217 5.90 -5.71 -22.86
CA ALA A 217 7.08 -6.47 -23.25
C ALA A 217 7.00 -7.94 -22.76
N VAL A 218 6.60 -8.16 -21.51
CA VAL A 218 6.43 -9.53 -20.98
C VAL A 218 5.28 -10.26 -21.66
N LEU A 219 4.15 -9.59 -21.91
CA LEU A 219 3.03 -10.15 -22.67
C LEU A 219 3.46 -10.63 -24.06
N ASN A 220 4.23 -9.82 -24.76
CA ASN A 220 4.74 -10.16 -26.09
C ASN A 220 5.74 -11.32 -26.03
N LEU A 221 6.61 -11.38 -25.03
CA LEU A 221 7.52 -12.52 -24.82
C LEU A 221 6.73 -13.81 -24.59
N ALA A 222 5.72 -13.80 -23.72
CA ALA A 222 4.89 -14.95 -23.45
C ALA A 222 4.11 -15.43 -24.69
N HIS A 223 3.53 -14.50 -25.44
CA HIS A 223 2.81 -14.81 -26.66
C HIS A 223 3.72 -15.39 -27.74
N ASN A 224 4.88 -14.78 -27.97
CA ASN A 224 5.86 -15.25 -28.96
C ASN A 224 6.39 -16.66 -28.62
N ALA A 225 6.69 -16.92 -27.34
CA ALA A 225 7.12 -18.24 -26.89
C ALA A 225 6.03 -19.29 -27.14
N ALA A 226 4.76 -18.99 -26.81
CA ALA A 226 3.64 -19.88 -27.05
C ALA A 226 3.46 -20.19 -28.53
N GLN A 227 3.56 -19.20 -29.44
CA GLN A 227 3.47 -19.39 -30.88
C GLN A 227 4.58 -20.29 -31.44
N LYS A 228 5.78 -20.21 -30.88
CA LYS A 228 6.93 -21.01 -31.31
C LYS A 228 7.01 -22.37 -30.62
N GLY A 229 6.15 -22.64 -29.64
CA GLY A 229 6.23 -23.85 -28.81
C GLY A 229 7.46 -23.86 -27.89
N GLU A 230 7.99 -22.68 -27.56
CA GLU A 230 9.13 -22.50 -26.65
C GLU A 230 8.64 -22.40 -25.20
N THR A 231 9.42 -22.95 -24.26
CA THR A 231 9.16 -22.82 -22.80
C THR A 231 9.95 -21.63 -22.26
N LEU A 232 9.27 -20.73 -21.58
CA LEU A 232 9.92 -19.61 -20.90
C LEU A 232 10.62 -20.09 -19.60
N ASP A 233 11.79 -19.54 -19.34
CA ASP A 233 12.43 -19.63 -18.04
C ASP A 233 11.71 -18.65 -17.07
N LEU A 234 10.68 -19.16 -16.38
CA LEU A 234 9.87 -18.34 -15.47
C LEU A 234 10.66 -17.72 -14.32
N PRO A 235 11.59 -18.42 -13.63
CA PRO A 235 12.46 -17.79 -12.65
C PRO A 235 13.30 -16.66 -13.20
N GLY A 236 13.96 -16.85 -14.34
CA GLY A 236 14.74 -15.81 -15.01
C GLY A 236 13.89 -14.62 -15.46
N LEU A 237 12.65 -14.88 -15.93
CA LEU A 237 11.73 -13.82 -16.33
C LEU A 237 11.22 -13.01 -15.12
N ALA A 238 10.88 -13.68 -14.03
CA ALA A 238 10.48 -13.03 -12.78
C ALA A 238 11.60 -12.17 -12.19
N ALA A 239 12.85 -12.68 -12.21
CA ALA A 239 14.03 -11.95 -11.76
C ALA A 239 14.33 -10.73 -12.64
N SER A 240 14.29 -10.88 -13.97
CA SER A 240 14.48 -9.78 -14.93
C SER A 240 13.39 -8.72 -14.81
N PHE A 241 12.13 -9.14 -14.55
CA PHE A 241 11.01 -8.24 -14.33
C PHE A 241 11.16 -7.45 -13.02
N ALA A 242 11.47 -8.11 -11.90
CA ALA A 242 11.70 -7.46 -10.63
C ALA A 242 12.88 -6.46 -10.70
N ALA A 243 13.96 -6.82 -11.42
CA ALA A 243 15.07 -5.92 -11.69
C ALA A 243 14.62 -4.68 -12.49
N ALA A 244 13.82 -4.84 -13.54
CA ALA A 244 13.34 -3.71 -14.34
C ALA A 244 12.43 -2.75 -13.54
N VAL A 245 11.58 -3.29 -12.65
CA VAL A 245 10.79 -2.48 -11.72
C VAL A 245 11.69 -1.75 -10.73
N SER A 246 12.65 -2.44 -10.13
CA SER A 246 13.61 -1.85 -9.17
C SER A 246 14.46 -0.75 -9.82
N ASP A 247 14.97 -0.97 -11.04
CA ASP A 247 15.73 0.01 -11.82
C ASP A 247 14.90 1.26 -12.18
N THR A 248 13.57 1.13 -12.17
CA THR A 248 12.67 2.27 -12.35
C THR A 248 12.44 3.03 -11.06
N LEU A 249 12.23 2.34 -9.94
CA LEU A 249 11.86 2.92 -8.64
C LEU A 249 13.06 3.53 -7.91
N VAL A 250 14.16 2.77 -7.78
CA VAL A 250 15.28 3.12 -6.90
C VAL A 250 15.99 4.41 -7.32
N PRO A 251 16.39 4.60 -8.58
CA PRO A 251 17.08 5.84 -8.98
C PRO A 251 16.21 7.09 -8.78
N ARG A 252 14.89 6.99 -9.01
CA ARG A 252 13.95 8.09 -8.82
C ARG A 252 13.74 8.42 -7.35
N THR A 253 13.71 7.41 -6.49
CA THR A 253 13.64 7.60 -5.05
C THR A 253 14.88 8.32 -4.53
N MET A 254 16.07 7.93 -4.98
CA MET A 254 17.31 8.57 -4.57
C MET A 254 17.44 9.99 -5.14
N GLU A 255 16.96 10.24 -6.36
CA GLU A 255 16.91 11.58 -6.93
C GLU A 255 15.92 12.48 -6.16
N ALA A 256 14.77 11.97 -5.74
CA ALA A 256 13.84 12.70 -4.89
C ALA A 256 14.48 13.05 -3.53
N ALA A 257 15.17 12.11 -2.89
CA ALA A 257 15.90 12.34 -1.64
C ALA A 257 17.01 13.40 -1.82
N ARG A 258 17.75 13.36 -2.94
CA ARG A 258 18.76 14.36 -3.27
C ARG A 258 18.16 15.76 -3.46
N ARG A 259 16.99 15.87 -4.14
CA ARG A 259 16.31 17.17 -4.39
C ARG A 259 15.77 17.80 -3.12
N THR A 260 15.19 16.99 -2.23
CA THR A 260 14.65 17.49 -0.96
C THR A 260 15.73 17.77 0.07
N GLY A 261 16.92 17.18 -0.07
CA GLY A 261 18.00 17.28 0.91
C GLY A 261 17.75 16.51 2.22
N TYR A 262 16.72 15.65 2.26
CA TYR A 262 16.41 14.87 3.45
C TYR A 262 17.35 13.66 3.58
N GLY A 263 17.86 13.42 4.78
CA GLY A 263 18.71 12.27 5.09
C GLY A 263 17.93 10.96 5.33
N LYS A 264 16.61 10.99 5.22
CA LYS A 264 15.72 9.86 5.52
C LYS A 264 14.89 9.50 4.30
N VAL A 265 14.81 8.20 4.02
CA VAL A 265 13.97 7.60 2.97
C VAL A 265 13.11 6.51 3.61
N ALA A 266 11.81 6.52 3.34
CA ALA A 266 10.89 5.46 3.74
C ALA A 266 10.26 4.78 2.51
N VAL A 267 9.79 3.55 2.70
CA VAL A 267 9.00 2.83 1.70
C VAL A 267 7.66 2.43 2.31
N ALA A 268 6.60 2.41 1.53
CA ALA A 268 5.26 2.09 2.01
C ALA A 268 4.45 1.34 0.94
N GLY A 269 3.47 0.54 1.38
CA GLY A 269 2.58 -0.23 0.52
C GLY A 269 3.03 -1.66 0.29
N GLY A 270 2.15 -2.49 -0.30
CA GLY A 270 2.35 -3.93 -0.44
C GLY A 270 3.61 -4.34 -1.21
N VAL A 271 4.00 -3.58 -2.23
CA VAL A 271 5.22 -3.85 -3.02
C VAL A 271 6.51 -3.56 -2.21
N ALA A 272 6.42 -2.81 -1.09
CA ALA A 272 7.52 -2.67 -0.13
C ALA A 272 7.97 -4.01 0.49
N ALA A 273 7.18 -5.07 0.37
CA ALA A 273 7.57 -6.43 0.78
C ALA A 273 8.51 -7.12 -0.23
N ASN A 274 8.60 -6.64 -1.48
CA ASN A 274 9.42 -7.28 -2.52
C ASN A 274 10.91 -7.29 -2.15
N SER A 275 11.52 -8.47 -2.13
CA SER A 275 12.88 -8.70 -1.64
C SER A 275 13.93 -7.95 -2.47
N ARG A 276 13.77 -7.91 -3.80
CA ARG A 276 14.70 -7.22 -4.72
C ARG A 276 14.67 -5.72 -4.48
N ILE A 277 13.49 -5.13 -4.43
CA ILE A 277 13.33 -3.67 -4.23
C ILE A 277 13.90 -3.25 -2.88
N ARG A 278 13.65 -4.03 -1.81
CA ARG A 278 14.25 -3.78 -0.48
C ARG A 278 15.76 -3.79 -0.52
N ALA A 279 16.36 -4.84 -1.10
CA ALA A 279 17.81 -4.97 -1.17
C ALA A 279 18.48 -3.87 -2.01
N ASP A 280 17.86 -3.47 -3.12
CA ASP A 280 18.39 -2.42 -3.99
C ASP A 280 18.29 -1.04 -3.32
N LEU A 281 17.20 -0.74 -2.61
CA LEU A 281 17.06 0.49 -1.83
C LEU A 281 18.03 0.54 -0.65
N GLU A 282 18.22 -0.58 0.07
CA GLU A 282 19.22 -0.66 1.15
C GLU A 282 20.62 -0.34 0.64
N ARG A 283 20.98 -0.91 -0.52
CA ARG A 283 22.27 -0.69 -1.17
C ARG A 283 22.44 0.77 -1.60
N ALA A 284 21.42 1.35 -2.25
CA ALA A 284 21.42 2.72 -2.73
C ALA A 284 21.48 3.74 -1.59
N CYS A 285 20.66 3.57 -0.55
CA CYS A 285 20.66 4.45 0.63
C CYS A 285 21.98 4.39 1.37
N ARG A 286 22.57 3.18 1.56
CA ARG A 286 23.88 3.02 2.20
C ARG A 286 24.97 3.72 1.41
N ALA A 287 24.96 3.58 0.08
CA ALA A 287 25.97 4.20 -0.78
C ALA A 287 25.90 5.73 -0.78
N SER A 288 24.74 6.31 -0.55
CA SER A 288 24.49 7.76 -0.53
C SER A 288 24.39 8.38 0.87
N GLY A 289 24.56 7.58 1.94
CA GLY A 289 24.51 8.05 3.32
C GLY A 289 23.10 8.35 3.84
N HIS A 290 22.04 7.87 3.18
CA HIS A 290 20.66 8.02 3.64
C HIS A 290 20.27 6.89 4.60
N ARG A 291 19.46 7.22 5.61
CA ARG A 291 18.83 6.22 6.47
C ARG A 291 17.53 5.71 5.81
N LEU A 292 17.46 4.39 5.60
CA LEU A 292 16.28 3.73 5.03
C LEU A 292 15.37 3.21 6.15
N TYR A 293 14.05 3.40 5.96
CA TYR A 293 12.99 2.89 6.82
C TYR A 293 12.06 2.02 6.00
N LEU A 294 11.98 0.75 6.38
CA LEU A 294 11.13 -0.25 5.74
C LEU A 294 10.10 -0.74 6.73
N PRO A 295 8.81 -0.80 6.39
CA PRO A 295 7.81 -1.32 7.31
C PRO A 295 8.04 -2.81 7.57
N ALA A 296 7.62 -3.29 8.74
CA ALA A 296 7.53 -4.72 9.00
C ALA A 296 6.69 -5.40 7.90
N LEU A 297 7.05 -6.62 7.49
CA LEU A 297 6.36 -7.31 6.40
C LEU A 297 4.86 -7.45 6.65
N SER A 298 4.46 -7.66 7.89
CA SER A 298 3.05 -7.73 8.32
C SER A 298 2.27 -6.41 8.17
N LEU A 299 2.97 -5.27 8.02
CA LEU A 299 2.38 -3.94 7.87
C LEU A 299 2.51 -3.38 6.44
N CYS A 300 3.07 -4.15 5.50
CA CYS A 300 3.17 -3.72 4.10
C CYS A 300 1.81 -3.73 3.40
N GLY A 301 0.99 -4.77 3.62
CA GLY A 301 -0.38 -4.88 3.06
C GLY A 301 -1.38 -3.99 3.78
N ASP A 302 -2.63 -4.02 3.31
CA ASP A 302 -3.73 -3.28 3.91
C ASP A 302 -4.05 -3.82 5.31
N ASN A 303 -4.12 -2.93 6.29
CA ASN A 303 -4.33 -3.28 7.69
C ASN A 303 -5.00 -2.14 8.46
N GLY A 304 -5.62 -2.46 9.59
CA GLY A 304 -6.29 -1.45 10.42
C GLY A 304 -5.31 -0.62 11.24
N ALA A 305 -4.16 -1.18 11.60
CA ALA A 305 -3.16 -0.51 12.44
C ALA A 305 -2.58 0.73 11.76
N MET A 306 -2.31 0.69 10.45
CA MET A 306 -1.81 1.81 9.67
C MET A 306 -2.79 2.99 9.67
N ILE A 307 -4.10 2.68 9.62
CA ILE A 307 -5.17 3.68 9.66
C ILE A 307 -5.28 4.30 11.06
N GLY A 308 -5.24 3.47 12.11
CA GLY A 308 -5.24 3.95 13.49
C GLY A 308 -4.02 4.82 13.83
N CYS A 309 -2.86 4.47 13.28
CA CYS A 309 -1.63 5.26 13.43
C CYS A 309 -1.79 6.65 12.78
N GLN A 310 -2.17 6.72 11.50
CA GLN A 310 -2.35 8.01 10.82
C GLN A 310 -3.47 8.83 11.48
N ALA A 311 -4.55 8.18 11.90
CA ALA A 311 -5.67 8.84 12.56
C ALA A 311 -5.25 9.60 13.83
N TYR A 312 -4.29 9.09 14.59
CA TYR A 312 -3.77 9.79 15.75
C TYR A 312 -3.19 11.16 15.37
N TYR A 313 -2.38 11.23 14.32
CA TYR A 313 -1.79 12.49 13.85
C TYR A 313 -2.82 13.43 13.22
N GLU A 314 -3.80 12.89 12.47
CA GLU A 314 -4.93 13.70 11.96
C GLU A 314 -5.74 14.27 13.13
N TYR A 315 -5.95 13.47 14.19
CA TYR A 315 -6.61 13.93 15.41
C TYR A 315 -5.82 15.06 16.09
N GLN A 316 -4.52 14.94 16.26
CA GLN A 316 -3.67 15.97 16.86
C GLN A 316 -3.67 17.27 16.04
N ALA A 317 -3.73 17.17 14.72
CA ALA A 317 -3.86 18.29 13.80
C ALA A 317 -5.27 18.94 13.79
N GLY A 318 -6.20 18.46 14.63
CA GLY A 318 -7.55 19.01 14.72
C GLY A 318 -8.50 18.52 13.63
N ARG A 319 -8.10 17.58 12.78
CA ARG A 319 -8.95 17.05 11.70
C ARG A 319 -9.99 16.09 12.25
N ARG A 320 -11.25 16.36 11.92
CA ARG A 320 -12.42 15.57 12.33
C ARG A 320 -13.38 15.42 11.16
N GLY A 321 -13.98 14.27 11.05
CA GLY A 321 -15.14 14.06 10.19
C GLY A 321 -16.45 14.27 10.95
N ASP A 322 -17.51 14.44 10.21
CA ASP A 322 -18.89 14.47 10.70
C ASP A 322 -19.73 13.37 10.02
N LEU A 323 -21.01 13.36 10.29
CA LEU A 323 -21.93 12.39 9.68
C LEU A 323 -22.17 12.64 8.17
N ALA A 324 -21.73 13.77 7.63
CA ALA A 324 -21.74 14.07 6.19
C ALA A 324 -20.50 13.52 5.46
N LEU A 325 -19.51 12.98 6.19
CA LEU A 325 -18.33 12.35 5.57
C LEU A 325 -18.76 11.38 4.47
N ASN A 326 -18.15 11.51 3.29
CA ASN A 326 -18.37 10.63 2.15
C ASN A 326 -17.10 9.88 1.75
N ALA A 327 -17.25 8.79 1.00
CA ALA A 327 -16.16 8.06 0.39
C ALA A 327 -15.81 8.63 -0.99
N TYR A 328 -14.54 8.54 -1.38
CA TYR A 328 -14.06 8.97 -2.69
C TYR A 328 -13.16 7.89 -3.31
N ALA A 329 -13.53 7.42 -4.51
CA ALA A 329 -12.74 6.42 -5.24
C ALA A 329 -11.35 6.96 -5.61
N THR A 330 -11.26 8.27 -5.87
CA THR A 330 -10.01 8.97 -6.21
C THR A 330 -9.91 10.25 -5.40
N ARG A 331 -8.79 10.46 -4.74
CA ARG A 331 -8.46 11.70 -4.03
C ARG A 331 -6.95 11.82 -3.92
N SER A 332 -6.40 13.03 -4.11
CA SER A 332 -4.97 13.25 -3.91
C SER A 332 -4.59 13.13 -2.43
N ILE A 333 -3.43 12.56 -2.17
CA ILE A 333 -2.84 12.51 -0.82
C ILE A 333 -2.64 13.92 -0.22
N GLU A 334 -2.47 14.93 -1.06
CA GLU A 334 -2.31 16.33 -0.67
C GLU A 334 -3.58 16.95 -0.07
N GLN A 335 -4.74 16.34 -0.37
CA GLN A 335 -6.06 16.77 0.09
C GLN A 335 -6.57 15.98 1.31
N GLY A 336 -5.76 15.09 1.81
CA GLY A 336 -6.11 14.15 2.88
C GLY A 336 -6.33 14.81 4.24
#